data_cc28c40589d5d5d4455063c0bf165caf
#
_entry.id   cc28c40589d5d5d4455063c0bf165caf
#
_cell.length_a   1.000
_cell.length_b   1.000
_cell.length_c   1.000
_cell.angle_alpha   90.00
_cell.angle_beta   90.00
_cell.angle_gamma   90.00
#
_symmetry.space_group_name_H-M   'P 1'
#
loop_
_entity.id
_entity.type
_entity.pdbx_description
1 polymer ?
#
loop_
_entity_poly.entity_id
_entity_poly.type
_entity_poly.pdbx_seq_one_letter_code
_entity_poly.pdbx_strand_id
1 'polypeptide(L)'
;WQILPLGPTSYGDSPYQSFSTFAGNPYFISLEALVEEGVLTKAECEAVDWGKVKGSIDYKKIYEGRYPLLRKAYERSKVHENAEYQKFVEENSWWLSDYALFMAVKDRFDGVEWKLWADDIKLRWGPAMDYYREELYFDIEFQQYMQFKFYEQWMQLKAYANKKGIQIIGDIPIYVAMDS
;
A
#
# COMPACT_ATOMS: atom_id res chain seq x y z
N TRP A 1 11.49 21.51 1.27
CA TRP A 1 10.39 21.18 0.38
C TRP A 1 9.22 20.63 1.20
N GLN A 2 8.06 21.27 1.10
CA GLN A 2 6.84 20.80 1.77
C GLN A 2 6.05 19.87 0.84
N ILE A 3 5.55 18.78 1.39
CA ILE A 3 4.75 17.77 0.66
C ILE A 3 3.44 17.54 1.39
N LEU A 4 2.45 17.02 0.67
CA LEU A 4 1.18 16.54 1.21
C LEU A 4 1.36 15.22 1.96
N PRO A 5 0.36 14.78 2.76
CA PRO A 5 0.38 13.45 3.37
C PRO A 5 0.58 12.35 2.33
N LEU A 6 1.40 11.37 2.67
CA LEU A 6 1.77 10.26 1.77
C LEU A 6 0.95 8.98 2.01
N GLY A 7 -0.07 9.04 2.85
CA GLY A 7 -0.90 7.89 3.19
C GLY A 7 -1.83 7.45 2.05
N PRO A 8 -2.35 6.21 2.13
CA PRO A 8 -3.33 5.73 1.16
C PRO A 8 -4.60 6.59 1.21
N THR A 9 -5.09 6.96 0.05
CA THR A 9 -6.33 7.74 -0.06
C THR A 9 -7.56 6.84 0.09
N SER A 10 -8.61 7.38 0.67
CA SER A 10 -9.92 6.75 0.75
C SER A 10 -10.87 7.31 -0.33
N TYR A 11 -12.16 7.17 -0.14
CA TYR A 11 -13.16 7.74 -1.05
C TYR A 11 -12.94 9.24 -1.27
N GLY A 12 -12.89 9.65 -2.55
CA GLY A 12 -12.66 11.04 -2.96
C GLY A 12 -11.19 11.42 -3.12
N ASP A 13 -10.28 10.46 -3.00
CA ASP A 13 -8.84 10.58 -3.31
C ASP A 13 -8.12 11.75 -2.60
N SER A 14 -8.65 12.21 -1.47
CA SER A 14 -8.02 13.25 -0.66
C SER A 14 -6.87 12.69 0.17
N PRO A 15 -5.66 13.27 0.09
CA PRO A 15 -4.54 12.84 0.92
C PRO A 15 -4.74 13.15 2.42
N TYR A 16 -5.71 13.99 2.75
CA TYR A 16 -6.05 14.32 4.14
C TYR A 16 -7.06 13.37 4.78
N GLN A 17 -7.65 12.47 4.00
CA GLN A 17 -8.56 11.44 4.49
C GLN A 17 -8.00 10.07 4.12
N SER A 18 -7.40 9.38 5.08
CA SER A 18 -6.67 8.15 4.86
C SER A 18 -7.24 6.99 5.67
N PHE A 19 -7.02 5.77 5.18
CA PHE A 19 -7.27 4.53 5.93
C PHE A 19 -6.26 4.30 7.06
N SER A 20 -5.09 4.92 6.99
CA SER A 20 -4.05 4.80 8.01
C SER A 20 -3.13 6.01 7.99
N THR A 21 -2.76 6.48 9.17
CA THR A 21 -1.75 7.55 9.34
C THR A 21 -0.32 7.04 9.09
N PHE A 22 -0.09 5.74 9.25
CA PHE A 22 1.25 5.14 9.15
C PHE A 22 1.54 4.54 7.77
N ALA A 23 0.52 4.05 7.09
CA ALA A 23 0.70 3.40 5.79
C ALA A 23 1.06 4.40 4.69
N GLY A 24 1.94 3.97 3.79
CA GLY A 24 2.25 4.68 2.56
C GLY A 24 1.27 4.34 1.44
N ASN A 25 1.02 5.31 0.55
CA ASN A 25 0.13 5.13 -0.59
C ASN A 25 0.81 4.27 -1.68
N PRO A 26 0.26 3.09 -2.03
CA PRO A 26 0.81 2.24 -3.09
C PRO A 26 0.90 2.92 -4.46
N TYR A 27 0.15 4.02 -4.68
CA TYR A 27 0.25 4.78 -5.93
C TYR A 27 1.61 5.45 -6.12
N PHE A 28 2.39 5.64 -5.06
CA PHE A 28 3.72 6.24 -5.13
C PHE A 28 4.86 5.23 -5.33
N ILE A 29 4.58 3.93 -5.32
CA ILE A 29 5.60 2.92 -5.60
C ILE A 29 6.03 3.06 -7.06
N SER A 30 7.31 3.31 -7.35
CA SER A 30 7.83 3.38 -8.73
C SER A 30 7.79 2.01 -9.38
N LEU A 31 7.08 1.92 -10.50
CA LEU A 31 7.06 0.71 -11.33
C LEU A 31 8.39 0.55 -12.07
N GLU A 32 9.06 1.64 -12.42
CA GLU A 32 10.38 1.63 -13.03
C GLU A 32 11.41 0.98 -12.11
N ALA A 33 11.39 1.29 -10.81
CA ALA A 33 12.26 0.64 -9.84
C ALA A 33 11.97 -0.87 -9.75
N LEU A 34 10.71 -1.30 -9.83
CA LEU A 34 10.33 -2.71 -9.85
C LEU A 34 10.77 -3.42 -11.16
N VAL A 35 10.88 -2.67 -12.26
CA VAL A 35 11.48 -3.18 -13.52
C VAL A 35 12.98 -3.34 -13.36
N GLU A 36 13.67 -2.37 -12.75
CA GLU A 36 15.11 -2.46 -12.47
C GLU A 36 15.44 -3.61 -11.52
N GLU A 37 14.56 -3.92 -10.56
CA GLU A 37 14.67 -5.10 -9.69
C GLU A 37 14.39 -6.42 -10.43
N GLY A 38 13.86 -6.39 -11.64
CA GLY A 38 13.56 -7.56 -12.45
C GLY A 38 12.26 -8.28 -12.08
N VAL A 39 11.43 -7.71 -11.22
CA VAL A 39 10.12 -8.30 -10.82
C VAL A 39 8.98 -7.87 -11.75
N LEU A 40 9.19 -6.82 -12.54
CA LEU A 40 8.31 -6.41 -13.65
C LEU A 40 9.12 -6.26 -14.94
N THR A 41 8.42 -6.21 -16.07
CA THR A 41 9.00 -5.82 -17.36
C THR A 41 8.43 -4.48 -17.81
N LYS A 42 9.21 -3.74 -18.58
CA LYS A 42 8.75 -2.47 -19.17
C LYS A 42 7.51 -2.68 -20.04
N ALA A 43 7.46 -3.75 -20.80
CA ALA A 43 6.32 -4.09 -21.66
C ALA A 43 5.03 -4.30 -20.87
N GLU A 44 5.09 -4.90 -19.69
CA GLU A 44 3.92 -5.05 -18.80
C GLU A 44 3.39 -3.71 -18.31
N CYS A 45 4.28 -2.81 -17.94
CA CYS A 45 3.90 -1.46 -17.49
C CYS A 45 3.33 -0.61 -18.64
N GLU A 46 3.88 -0.72 -19.85
CA GLU A 46 3.42 0.00 -21.05
C GLU A 46 2.10 -0.54 -21.61
N ALA A 47 1.76 -1.80 -21.34
CA ALA A 47 0.51 -2.41 -21.78
C ALA A 47 -0.73 -1.90 -21.03
N VAL A 48 -0.55 -1.24 -19.88
CA VAL A 48 -1.65 -0.72 -19.08
C VAL A 48 -2.17 0.60 -19.65
N ASP A 49 -3.49 0.75 -19.74
CA ASP A 49 -4.13 2.03 -20.10
C ASP A 49 -4.17 2.97 -18.88
N TRP A 50 -3.19 3.87 -18.78
CA TRP A 50 -3.11 4.87 -17.71
C TRP A 50 -4.03 6.09 -17.91
N GLY A 51 -4.85 6.11 -18.97
CA GLY A 51 -5.65 7.25 -19.35
C GLY A 51 -4.96 8.17 -20.36
N LYS A 52 -5.77 9.00 -21.04
CA LYS A 52 -5.30 9.84 -22.16
C LYS A 52 -5.50 11.33 -21.92
N VAL A 53 -6.14 11.73 -20.83
CA VAL A 53 -6.48 13.13 -20.56
C VAL A 53 -5.28 13.84 -19.96
N LYS A 54 -4.71 14.78 -20.71
CA LYS A 54 -3.63 15.64 -20.20
C LYS A 54 -4.17 16.59 -19.13
N GLY A 55 -3.53 16.60 -17.95
CA GLY A 55 -3.84 17.52 -16.86
C GLY A 55 -4.87 17.01 -15.86
N SER A 56 -5.38 15.79 -15.99
CA SER A 56 -6.20 15.13 -14.98
C SER A 56 -5.74 13.69 -14.73
N ILE A 57 -5.95 13.22 -13.50
CA ILE A 57 -5.64 11.85 -13.09
C ILE A 57 -6.95 11.07 -13.08
N ASP A 58 -6.95 9.90 -13.74
CA ASP A 58 -8.02 8.92 -13.65
C ASP A 58 -7.67 7.88 -12.57
N TYR A 59 -8.11 8.13 -11.36
CA TYR A 59 -7.81 7.26 -10.21
C TYR A 59 -8.34 5.83 -10.40
N LYS A 60 -9.47 5.67 -11.09
CA LYS A 60 -10.00 4.33 -11.40
C LYS A 60 -8.99 3.54 -12.25
N LYS A 61 -8.46 4.14 -13.31
CA LYS A 61 -7.44 3.50 -14.17
C LYS A 61 -6.15 3.23 -13.42
N ILE A 62 -5.74 4.14 -12.53
CA ILE A 62 -4.57 3.90 -11.67
C ILE A 62 -4.82 2.68 -10.79
N TYR A 63 -5.96 2.58 -10.14
CA TYR A 63 -6.30 1.44 -9.31
C TYR A 63 -6.31 0.14 -10.11
N GLU A 64 -7.09 0.10 -11.19
CA GLU A 64 -7.27 -1.09 -12.03
C GLU A 64 -5.98 -1.55 -12.73
N GLY A 65 -5.07 -0.63 -13.03
CA GLY A 65 -3.81 -0.94 -13.69
C GLY A 65 -2.68 -1.27 -12.73
N ARG A 66 -2.59 -0.52 -11.62
CA ARG A 66 -1.43 -0.57 -10.73
C ARG A 66 -1.44 -1.77 -9.80
N TYR A 67 -2.58 -2.07 -9.17
CA TYR A 67 -2.66 -3.20 -8.24
C TYR A 67 -2.36 -4.56 -8.89
N PRO A 68 -2.82 -4.89 -10.11
CA PRO A 68 -2.40 -6.11 -10.79
C PRO A 68 -0.90 -6.18 -11.07
N LEU A 69 -0.25 -5.05 -11.40
CA LEU A 69 1.20 -5.01 -11.57
C LEU A 69 1.94 -5.22 -10.25
N LEU A 70 1.49 -4.56 -9.17
CA LEU A 70 2.08 -4.76 -7.85
C LEU A 70 1.91 -6.19 -7.35
N ARG A 71 0.75 -6.82 -7.61
CA ARG A 71 0.51 -8.24 -7.29
C ARG A 71 1.48 -9.14 -8.05
N LYS A 72 1.66 -8.92 -9.34
CA LYS A 72 2.62 -9.65 -10.17
C LYS A 72 4.06 -9.47 -9.67
N ALA A 73 4.42 -8.25 -9.29
CA ALA A 73 5.74 -7.97 -8.70
C ALA A 73 5.94 -8.73 -7.39
N TYR A 74 4.94 -8.74 -6.52
CA TYR A 74 4.95 -9.50 -5.28
C TYR A 74 5.16 -11.00 -5.52
N GLU A 75 4.37 -11.61 -6.38
CA GLU A 75 4.45 -13.04 -6.71
C GLU A 75 5.83 -13.46 -7.23
N ARG A 76 6.53 -12.56 -7.91
CA ARG A 76 7.87 -12.82 -8.45
C ARG A 76 9.01 -12.50 -7.49
N SER A 77 8.74 -11.65 -6.50
CA SER A 77 9.78 -11.10 -5.61
C SER A 77 10.35 -12.10 -4.63
N LYS A 78 9.60 -13.20 -4.32
CA LYS A 78 9.92 -14.12 -3.20
C LYS A 78 10.23 -13.38 -1.91
N VAL A 79 9.43 -12.36 -1.61
CA VAL A 79 9.71 -11.39 -0.55
C VAL A 79 9.93 -12.03 0.83
N HIS A 80 9.27 -13.17 1.10
CA HIS A 80 9.44 -13.93 2.34
C HIS A 80 10.87 -14.44 2.57
N GLU A 81 11.71 -14.55 1.51
CA GLU A 81 13.13 -14.90 1.62
C GLU A 81 14.03 -13.66 1.88
N ASN A 82 13.48 -12.44 1.82
CA ASN A 82 14.24 -11.19 1.97
C ASN A 82 14.34 -10.79 3.45
N ALA A 83 15.58 -10.76 3.97
CA ALA A 83 15.84 -10.43 5.37
C ALA A 83 15.47 -8.97 5.74
N GLU A 84 15.60 -8.02 4.81
CA GLU A 84 15.21 -6.61 5.04
C GLU A 84 13.68 -6.47 5.13
N TYR A 85 12.95 -7.23 4.31
CA TYR A 85 11.50 -7.32 4.43
C TYR A 85 11.08 -7.91 5.78
N GLN A 86 11.66 -9.03 6.19
CA GLN A 86 11.34 -9.66 7.49
C GLN A 86 11.59 -8.68 8.64
N LYS A 87 12.74 -8.00 8.61
CA LYS A 87 13.06 -6.96 9.59
C LYS A 87 12.06 -5.80 9.58
N PHE A 88 11.68 -5.32 8.39
CA PHE A 88 10.68 -4.26 8.24
C PHE A 88 9.33 -4.68 8.85
N VAL A 89 8.87 -5.90 8.58
CA VAL A 89 7.61 -6.41 9.13
C VAL A 89 7.68 -6.51 10.65
N GLU A 90 8.79 -6.99 11.21
CA GLU A 90 8.99 -7.10 12.65
C GLU A 90 8.98 -5.71 13.33
N GLU A 91 9.79 -4.78 12.84
CA GLU A 91 9.92 -3.42 13.40
C GLU A 91 8.63 -2.61 13.31
N ASN A 92 7.78 -2.89 12.33
CA ASN A 92 6.51 -2.20 12.10
C ASN A 92 5.27 -3.00 12.53
N SER A 93 5.44 -4.16 13.17
CA SER A 93 4.35 -5.08 13.52
C SER A 93 3.23 -4.43 14.34
N TRP A 94 3.55 -3.41 15.15
CA TRP A 94 2.62 -2.70 16.02
C TRP A 94 1.49 -1.94 15.27
N TRP A 95 1.66 -1.63 13.98
CA TRP A 95 0.63 -1.05 13.11
C TRP A 95 0.38 -1.88 11.85
N LEU A 96 1.44 -2.42 11.26
CA LEU A 96 1.41 -3.08 9.95
C LEU A 96 0.58 -4.37 9.97
N SER A 97 0.64 -5.12 11.07
CA SER A 97 -0.11 -6.37 11.20
C SER A 97 -1.63 -6.15 11.13
N ASP A 98 -2.13 -5.15 11.82
CA ASP A 98 -3.55 -4.80 11.80
C ASP A 98 -3.97 -4.15 10.48
N TYR A 99 -3.14 -3.25 9.96
CA TYR A 99 -3.40 -2.62 8.67
C TYR A 99 -3.47 -3.64 7.52
N ALA A 100 -2.49 -4.54 7.45
CA ALA A 100 -2.43 -5.53 6.38
C ALA A 100 -3.63 -6.50 6.43
N LEU A 101 -4.00 -6.96 7.62
CA LEU A 101 -5.19 -7.79 7.81
C LEU A 101 -6.47 -7.02 7.43
N PHE A 102 -6.63 -5.77 7.90
CA PHE A 102 -7.78 -4.93 7.57
C PHE A 102 -7.95 -4.78 6.06
N MET A 103 -6.86 -4.43 5.35
CA MET A 103 -6.90 -4.25 3.90
C MET A 103 -7.19 -5.57 3.16
N ALA A 104 -6.60 -6.69 3.59
CA ALA A 104 -6.87 -7.99 2.99
C ALA A 104 -8.33 -8.43 3.19
N VAL A 105 -8.89 -8.23 4.37
CA VAL A 105 -10.32 -8.49 4.64
C VAL A 105 -11.21 -7.55 3.83
N LYS A 106 -10.85 -6.27 3.73
CA LYS A 106 -11.57 -5.29 2.92
C LYS A 106 -11.62 -5.68 1.45
N ASP A 107 -10.48 -6.10 0.88
CA ASP A 107 -10.39 -6.60 -0.49
C ASP A 107 -11.24 -7.87 -0.68
N ARG A 108 -11.23 -8.79 0.29
CA ARG A 108 -12.04 -10.01 0.29
C ARG A 108 -13.55 -9.74 0.28
N PHE A 109 -13.97 -8.61 0.84
CA PHE A 109 -15.36 -8.11 0.86
C PHE A 109 -15.62 -7.03 -0.20
N ASP A 110 -14.88 -7.02 -1.31
CA ASP A 110 -15.07 -6.09 -2.45
C ASP A 110 -15.09 -4.61 -2.05
N GLY A 111 -14.28 -4.22 -1.06
CA GLY A 111 -14.16 -2.85 -0.58
C GLY A 111 -15.31 -2.36 0.31
N VAL A 112 -16.22 -3.23 0.71
CA VAL A 112 -17.35 -2.88 1.59
C VAL A 112 -16.83 -2.30 2.91
N GLU A 113 -17.52 -1.28 3.44
CA GLU A 113 -17.21 -0.67 4.74
C GLU A 113 -17.19 -1.72 5.86
N TRP A 114 -16.18 -1.64 6.74
CA TRP A 114 -16.01 -2.60 7.83
C TRP A 114 -17.23 -2.71 8.75
N LYS A 115 -18.03 -1.64 8.87
CA LYS A 115 -19.28 -1.63 9.66
C LYS A 115 -20.32 -2.64 9.15
N LEU A 116 -20.24 -2.99 7.87
CA LEU A 116 -21.13 -3.95 7.21
C LEU A 116 -20.57 -5.36 7.16
N TRP A 117 -19.37 -5.59 7.69
CA TRP A 117 -18.78 -6.93 7.77
C TRP A 117 -19.54 -7.79 8.78
N ALA A 118 -19.37 -9.10 8.70
CA ALA A 118 -19.89 -10.03 9.69
C ALA A 118 -19.39 -9.67 11.10
N ASP A 119 -20.24 -9.87 12.11
CA ASP A 119 -19.97 -9.39 13.48
C ASP A 119 -18.70 -10.00 14.08
N ASP A 120 -18.36 -11.22 13.74
CA ASP A 120 -17.22 -11.94 14.25
C ASP A 120 -15.88 -11.27 13.87
N ILE A 121 -15.69 -10.92 12.59
CA ILE A 121 -14.49 -10.20 12.14
C ILE A 121 -14.57 -8.70 12.45
N LYS A 122 -15.76 -8.10 12.33
CA LYS A 122 -15.98 -6.69 12.68
C LYS A 122 -15.62 -6.40 14.14
N LEU A 123 -16.03 -7.29 15.05
CA LEU A 123 -15.77 -7.19 16.49
C LEU A 123 -14.44 -7.86 16.90
N ARG A 124 -13.67 -8.34 15.92
CA ARG A 124 -12.33 -8.92 16.11
C ARG A 124 -12.34 -10.13 17.07
N TRP A 125 -13.31 -11.01 16.96
CA TRP A 125 -13.34 -12.25 17.77
C TRP A 125 -12.13 -13.13 17.43
N GLY A 126 -11.47 -13.67 18.46
CA GLY A 126 -10.24 -14.44 18.29
C GLY A 126 -10.32 -15.51 17.20
N PRO A 127 -11.30 -16.42 17.21
CA PRO A 127 -11.44 -17.42 16.16
C PRO A 127 -11.58 -16.86 14.74
N ALA A 128 -12.30 -15.75 14.56
CA ALA A 128 -12.42 -15.10 13.26
C ALA A 128 -11.10 -14.46 12.84
N MET A 129 -10.39 -13.80 13.77
CA MET A 129 -9.07 -13.21 13.50
C MET A 129 -8.07 -14.28 13.06
N ASP A 130 -8.07 -15.45 13.69
CA ASP A 130 -7.19 -16.56 13.35
C ASP A 130 -7.55 -17.14 11.98
N TYR A 131 -8.84 -17.38 11.73
CA TYR A 131 -9.35 -17.86 10.44
C TYR A 131 -8.95 -16.92 9.28
N TYR A 132 -9.18 -15.61 9.39
CA TYR A 132 -8.85 -14.69 8.31
C TYR A 132 -7.34 -14.49 8.14
N ARG A 133 -6.52 -14.62 9.19
CA ARG A 133 -5.06 -14.61 9.06
C ARG A 133 -4.54 -15.83 8.28
N GLU A 134 -5.15 -16.97 8.47
CA GLU A 134 -4.78 -18.19 7.75
C GLU A 134 -5.30 -18.16 6.31
N GLU A 135 -6.59 -17.86 6.12
CA GLU A 135 -7.25 -17.84 4.82
C GLU A 135 -6.64 -16.78 3.88
N LEU A 136 -6.29 -15.60 4.41
CA LEU A 136 -5.79 -14.47 3.64
C LEU A 136 -4.27 -14.28 3.77
N TYR A 137 -3.54 -15.30 4.14
CA TYR A 137 -2.09 -15.19 4.40
C TYR A 137 -1.34 -14.48 3.27
N PHE A 138 -1.54 -14.87 2.01
CA PHE A 138 -0.87 -14.28 0.86
C PHE A 138 -1.37 -12.85 0.53
N ASP A 139 -2.61 -12.54 0.85
CA ASP A 139 -3.15 -11.19 0.67
C ASP A 139 -2.60 -10.25 1.74
N ILE A 140 -2.47 -10.71 2.98
CA ILE A 140 -1.82 -9.98 4.07
C ILE A 140 -0.35 -9.73 3.73
N GLU A 141 0.39 -10.75 3.27
CA GLU A 141 1.78 -10.60 2.86
C GLU A 141 1.92 -9.63 1.68
N PHE A 142 0.98 -9.62 0.73
CA PHE A 142 0.96 -8.64 -0.35
C PHE A 142 0.76 -7.20 0.15
N GLN A 143 -0.13 -6.97 1.11
CA GLN A 143 -0.29 -5.65 1.72
C GLN A 143 1.00 -5.22 2.45
N GLN A 144 1.65 -6.12 3.17
CA GLN A 144 2.96 -5.86 3.80
C GLN A 144 4.06 -5.57 2.77
N TYR A 145 4.09 -6.33 1.66
CA TYR A 145 5.02 -6.10 0.55
C TYR A 145 4.89 -4.70 -0.04
N MET A 146 3.66 -4.24 -0.29
CA MET A 146 3.44 -2.88 -0.80
C MET A 146 3.96 -1.83 0.18
N GLN A 147 3.75 -2.00 1.47
CA GLN A 147 4.28 -1.09 2.47
C GLN A 147 5.80 -1.13 2.54
N PHE A 148 6.41 -2.31 2.48
CA PHE A 148 7.86 -2.46 2.41
C PHE A 148 8.44 -1.71 1.20
N LYS A 149 7.89 -1.92 -0.02
CA LYS A 149 8.36 -1.25 -1.24
C LYS A 149 8.15 0.26 -1.20
N PHE A 150 7.05 0.73 -0.64
CA PHE A 150 6.84 2.15 -0.44
C PHE A 150 7.93 2.76 0.47
N TYR A 151 8.17 2.17 1.64
CA TYR A 151 9.14 2.69 2.59
C TYR A 151 10.57 2.59 2.09
N GLU A 152 10.94 1.50 1.44
CA GLU A 152 12.25 1.34 0.81
C GLU A 152 12.54 2.49 -0.18
N GLN A 153 11.63 2.71 -1.12
CA GLN A 153 11.79 3.76 -2.14
C GLN A 153 11.68 5.17 -1.53
N TRP A 154 10.80 5.36 -0.56
CA TRP A 154 10.69 6.63 0.15
C TRP A 154 11.97 7.00 0.91
N MET A 155 12.57 6.05 1.61
CA MET A 155 13.80 6.29 2.35
C MET A 155 14.98 6.58 1.42
N GLN A 156 15.03 5.92 0.26
CA GLN A 156 16.02 6.22 -0.77
C GLN A 156 15.88 7.64 -1.31
N LEU A 157 14.65 8.06 -1.65
CA LEU A 157 14.36 9.42 -2.11
C LEU A 157 14.70 10.47 -1.06
N LYS A 158 14.31 10.22 0.19
CA LYS A 158 14.60 11.12 1.32
C LYS A 158 16.11 11.27 1.55
N ALA A 159 16.84 10.15 1.51
CA ALA A 159 18.30 10.17 1.64
C ALA A 159 18.96 10.95 0.50
N TYR A 160 18.49 10.77 -0.75
CA TYR A 160 18.97 11.53 -1.89
C TYR A 160 18.73 13.03 -1.73
N ALA A 161 17.51 13.45 -1.34
CA ALA A 161 17.17 14.85 -1.11
C ALA A 161 18.05 15.47 -0.02
N ASN A 162 18.20 14.79 1.10
CA ASN A 162 19.03 15.24 2.23
C ASN A 162 20.50 15.38 1.82
N LYS A 163 21.03 14.45 1.03
CA LYS A 163 22.41 14.54 0.48
C LYS A 163 22.60 15.78 -0.42
N LYS A 164 21.53 16.26 -1.04
CA LYS A 164 21.53 17.50 -1.83
C LYS A 164 21.24 18.77 -1.00
N GLY A 165 21.18 18.66 0.32
CA GLY A 165 20.89 19.77 1.23
C GLY A 165 19.39 20.17 1.27
N ILE A 166 18.51 19.35 0.70
CA ILE A 166 17.06 19.57 0.71
C ILE A 166 16.44 18.87 1.90
N GLN A 167 15.77 19.65 2.77
CA GLN A 167 14.91 19.10 3.83
C GLN A 167 13.49 18.92 3.30
N ILE A 168 12.86 17.82 3.70
CA ILE A 168 11.46 17.53 3.38
C ILE A 168 10.62 17.77 4.62
N ILE A 169 9.62 18.62 4.51
CA ILE A 169 8.59 18.86 5.54
C ILE A 169 7.36 18.09 5.11
N GLY A 170 7.03 17.03 5.86
CA GLY A 170 5.83 16.23 5.63
C GLY A 170 4.58 16.92 6.16
N ASP A 171 3.47 16.26 5.95
CA ASP A 171 2.16 16.61 6.46
C ASP A 171 1.46 15.34 6.95
N ILE A 172 0.40 15.49 7.73
CA ILE A 172 -0.38 14.36 8.27
C ILE A 172 -1.84 14.48 7.86
N PRO A 173 -2.55 13.35 7.69
CA PRO A 173 -3.99 13.37 7.50
C PRO A 173 -4.68 13.97 8.74
N ILE A 174 -5.53 14.98 8.53
CA ILE A 174 -6.28 15.62 9.62
C ILE A 174 -7.68 15.01 9.82
N TYR A 175 -8.14 14.21 8.88
CA TYR A 175 -9.41 13.49 8.96
C TYR A 175 -9.17 12.00 9.03
N VAL A 176 -9.96 11.32 9.86
CA VAL A 176 -10.03 9.86 9.91
C VAL A 176 -11.13 9.41 8.95
N ALA A 177 -10.83 8.49 8.05
CA ALA A 177 -11.87 7.86 7.26
C ALA A 177 -12.80 7.08 8.20
N MET A 178 -14.13 7.23 8.00
CA MET A 178 -15.12 6.47 8.80
C MET A 178 -15.01 4.96 8.57
N ASP A 179 -14.31 4.57 7.53
CA ASP A 179 -14.08 3.22 7.07
C ASP A 179 -12.58 2.85 7.18
N SER A 180 -12.00 3.16 8.34
CA SER A 180 -10.59 2.86 8.67
C SER A 180 -10.47 2.08 9.96
#